data_ea719c195f3eb0588440be9d1782bb2c
#
_entry.id   ea719c195f3eb0588440be9d1782bb2c
#
_cell.length_a   1.000
_cell.length_b   1.000
_cell.length_c   1.000
_cell.angle_alpha   90.00
_cell.angle_beta   90.00
_cell.angle_gamma   90.00
#
_symmetry.space_group_name_H-M   'P 1'
#
loop_
_entity.id
_entity.type
_entity.pdbx_description
1 polymer ?
#
loop_
_entity_poly.entity_id
_entity_poly.type
_entity_poly.pdbx_seq_one_letter_code
_entity_poly.pdbx_strand_id
1 'polypeptide(L)'
;MDLDMTAHIGGVAYGSLHDGPGQRTVLWFAGCSIRCAGCVNPHLFAPDSGRSAPLREVGHVLMEGINRRDQGVTFVGGEPFDQPQALAELCEHVAQYWASWPNVPRLIVYSGYTFEQLKSRRNSDVERALNTADVLVDGPFVQKWADEDLGYRGSRNQRVIDLAETRSTGEVAMLDWDRPRIVIRRGQIISSPSISRRLGLAATSTRHCGELTPEPAAVSA
;
A
#
# COMPACT_ATOMS: atom_id res chain seq x y z
N MET A 1 14.40 -15.93 12.21
CA MET A 1 12.95 -16.14 12.35
C MET A 1 12.71 -17.26 13.37
N ASP A 2 11.91 -17.00 14.40
CA ASP A 2 11.42 -18.03 15.32
C ASP A 2 10.38 -18.90 14.59
N LEU A 3 10.80 -20.11 14.20
CA LEU A 3 10.03 -21.00 13.33
C LEU A 3 8.79 -21.62 14.01
N ASP A 4 8.78 -21.69 15.33
CA ASP A 4 7.71 -22.32 16.12
C ASP A 4 6.64 -21.30 16.56
N MET A 5 6.95 -20.01 16.47
CA MET A 5 5.98 -18.94 16.66
C MET A 5 4.86 -19.06 15.63
N THR A 6 3.65 -18.66 16.02
CA THR A 6 2.48 -18.64 15.15
C THR A 6 2.01 -17.20 14.88
N ALA A 7 1.42 -16.99 13.72
CA ALA A 7 0.67 -15.78 13.38
C ALA A 7 -0.75 -16.13 12.95
N HIS A 8 -1.69 -15.24 13.21
CA HIS A 8 -3.06 -15.33 12.70
C HIS A 8 -3.12 -14.65 11.33
N ILE A 9 -3.31 -15.45 10.28
CA ILE A 9 -3.27 -15.02 8.88
C ILE A 9 -4.66 -15.14 8.26
N GLY A 10 -5.15 -14.05 7.69
CA GLY A 10 -6.43 -13.97 6.99
C GLY A 10 -6.38 -14.49 5.57
N GLY A 11 -5.22 -14.41 4.92
CA GLY A 11 -5.05 -14.86 3.54
C GLY A 11 -3.73 -14.46 2.92
N VAL A 12 -3.53 -14.93 1.69
CA VAL A 12 -2.39 -14.57 0.84
C VAL A 12 -2.86 -14.45 -0.61
N ALA A 13 -2.28 -13.50 -1.35
CA ALA A 13 -2.41 -13.42 -2.79
C ALA A 13 -1.05 -13.13 -3.42
N TYR A 14 -0.86 -13.62 -4.63
CA TYR A 14 0.33 -13.39 -5.45
C TYR A 14 0.00 -12.54 -6.65
N GLY A 15 0.97 -11.77 -7.13
CA GLY A 15 0.82 -10.99 -8.34
C GLY A 15 -0.09 -9.77 -8.23
N SER A 16 -0.35 -9.26 -7.02
CA SER A 16 -1.19 -8.08 -6.85
C SER A 16 -0.53 -6.82 -7.42
N LEU A 17 -1.33 -6.00 -8.09
CA LEU A 17 -0.96 -4.67 -8.59
C LEU A 17 -1.68 -3.54 -7.85
N HIS A 18 -2.45 -3.88 -6.80
CA HIS A 18 -3.33 -2.95 -6.09
C HIS A 18 -2.83 -2.56 -4.69
N ASP A 19 -1.84 -3.30 -4.17
CA ASP A 19 -1.39 -3.17 -2.78
C ASP A 19 0.01 -2.53 -2.67
N GLY A 20 0.38 -1.70 -3.63
CA GLY A 20 1.64 -0.98 -3.72
C GLY A 20 2.25 -1.02 -5.13
N PRO A 21 3.34 -0.27 -5.36
CA PRO A 21 4.07 -0.28 -6.63
C PRO A 21 4.67 -1.67 -6.94
N GLY A 22 4.65 -2.06 -8.22
CA GLY A 22 5.15 -3.35 -8.69
C GLY A 22 4.18 -4.50 -8.44
N GLN A 23 4.55 -5.69 -8.92
CA GLN A 23 3.80 -6.92 -8.67
C GLN A 23 4.18 -7.45 -7.29
N ARG A 24 3.19 -7.78 -6.45
CA ARG A 24 3.43 -8.02 -5.02
C ARG A 24 2.78 -9.30 -4.52
N THR A 25 3.46 -9.97 -3.60
CA THR A 25 2.84 -10.92 -2.70
C THR A 25 2.18 -10.14 -1.56
N VAL A 26 0.90 -10.38 -1.32
CA VAL A 26 0.13 -9.72 -0.26
C VAL A 26 -0.22 -10.75 0.81
N LEU A 27 0.08 -10.43 2.06
CA LEU A 27 -0.27 -11.23 3.23
C LEU A 27 -1.25 -10.44 4.10
N TRP A 28 -2.44 -10.98 4.31
CA TRP A 28 -3.45 -10.41 5.20
C TRP A 28 -3.30 -11.02 6.59
N PHE A 29 -3.05 -10.17 7.59
CA PHE A 29 -3.15 -10.55 9.00
C PHE A 29 -4.62 -10.65 9.41
N ALA A 30 -4.96 -11.53 10.35
CA ALA A 30 -6.26 -11.59 10.99
C ALA A 30 -6.20 -10.98 12.40
N GLY A 31 -7.32 -10.42 12.85
CA GLY A 31 -7.41 -9.64 14.07
C GLY A 31 -7.14 -8.15 13.82
N CYS A 32 -8.02 -7.29 14.32
CA CYS A 32 -7.86 -5.84 14.25
C CYS A 32 -8.54 -5.18 15.45
N SER A 33 -7.75 -4.54 16.29
CA SER A 33 -8.28 -3.79 17.44
C SER A 33 -8.88 -2.43 17.08
N ILE A 34 -8.53 -1.89 15.89
CA ILE A 34 -8.94 -0.55 15.44
C ILE A 34 -10.40 -0.52 14.96
N ARG A 35 -10.81 -1.52 14.17
CA ARG A 35 -12.19 -1.74 13.70
C ARG A 35 -12.83 -0.49 13.05
N CYS A 36 -12.14 0.08 12.07
CA CYS A 36 -12.60 1.29 11.36
C CYS A 36 -14.02 1.11 10.79
N ALA A 37 -14.87 2.12 10.96
CA ALA A 37 -16.20 2.14 10.35
C ALA A 37 -16.05 2.19 8.80
N GLY A 38 -16.75 1.29 8.09
CA GLY A 38 -16.67 1.16 6.64
C GLY A 38 -15.40 0.48 6.12
N CYS A 39 -14.65 -0.22 7.00
CA CYS A 39 -13.50 -1.02 6.58
C CYS A 39 -13.87 -2.02 5.48
N VAL A 40 -12.99 -2.20 4.49
CA VAL A 40 -13.21 -3.16 3.38
C VAL A 40 -13.04 -4.62 3.81
N ASN A 41 -12.35 -4.86 4.95
CA ASN A 41 -12.08 -6.19 5.48
C ASN A 41 -12.68 -6.42 6.88
N PRO A 42 -13.98 -6.15 7.12
CA PRO A 42 -14.56 -6.31 8.45
C PRO A 42 -14.56 -7.76 8.95
N HIS A 43 -14.47 -8.72 8.02
CA HIS A 43 -14.37 -10.15 8.32
C HIS A 43 -13.04 -10.53 9.00
N LEU A 44 -12.01 -9.65 8.95
CA LEU A 44 -10.73 -9.84 9.61
C LEU A 44 -10.63 -9.18 10.98
N PHE A 45 -11.72 -8.68 11.56
CA PHE A 45 -11.68 -7.99 12.86
C PHE A 45 -11.45 -8.94 14.04
N ALA A 46 -12.02 -10.14 13.99
CA ALA A 46 -11.86 -11.09 15.07
C ALA A 46 -10.46 -11.74 15.01
N PRO A 47 -9.76 -11.94 16.15
CA PRO A 47 -8.45 -12.57 16.15
C PRO A 47 -8.46 -13.98 15.56
N ASP A 48 -9.58 -14.69 15.71
CA ASP A 48 -9.82 -16.05 15.22
C ASP A 48 -10.45 -16.10 13.82
N SER A 49 -10.59 -14.97 13.14
CA SER A 49 -11.16 -14.90 11.77
C SER A 49 -10.24 -15.48 10.70
N GLY A 50 -8.97 -15.66 11.02
CA GLY A 50 -7.98 -16.27 10.14
C GLY A 50 -7.53 -17.64 10.61
N ARG A 51 -6.49 -18.16 9.95
CA ARG A 51 -5.82 -19.39 10.34
C ARG A 51 -4.60 -19.06 11.22
N SER A 52 -4.46 -19.71 12.36
CA SER A 52 -3.20 -19.75 13.10
C SER A 52 -2.20 -20.62 12.33
N ALA A 53 -1.09 -20.02 11.90
CA ALA A 53 -0.06 -20.69 11.10
C ALA A 53 1.32 -20.49 11.72
N PRO A 54 2.15 -21.53 11.81
CA PRO A 54 3.55 -21.39 12.21
C PRO A 54 4.29 -20.49 11.23
N LEU A 55 5.20 -19.63 11.71
CA LEU A 55 5.94 -18.69 10.86
C LEU A 55 6.76 -19.39 9.77
N ARG A 56 7.22 -20.64 9.99
CA ARG A 56 7.87 -21.43 8.93
C ARG A 56 6.96 -21.66 7.71
N GLU A 57 5.65 -21.92 7.94
CA GLU A 57 4.68 -22.08 6.84
C GLU A 57 4.44 -20.76 6.13
N VAL A 58 4.27 -19.68 6.90
CA VAL A 58 4.11 -18.33 6.34
C VAL A 58 5.35 -17.93 5.53
N GLY A 59 6.55 -18.24 6.03
CA GLY A 59 7.80 -18.01 5.30
C GLY A 59 7.85 -18.77 3.97
N HIS A 60 7.44 -20.03 3.92
CA HIS A 60 7.35 -20.79 2.66
C HIS A 60 6.36 -20.16 1.68
N VAL A 61 5.22 -19.69 2.16
CA VAL A 61 4.24 -18.96 1.33
C VAL A 61 4.85 -17.69 0.76
N LEU A 62 5.61 -16.93 1.54
CA LEU A 62 6.30 -15.75 1.03
C LEU A 62 7.36 -16.11 -0.02
N MET A 63 8.14 -17.20 0.21
CA MET A 63 9.14 -17.66 -0.78
C MET A 63 8.53 -18.06 -2.11
N GLU A 64 7.29 -18.54 -2.13
CA GLU A 64 6.57 -18.82 -3.38
C GLU A 64 6.33 -17.55 -4.21
N GLY A 65 6.15 -16.39 -3.58
CA GLY A 65 6.09 -15.11 -4.28
C GLY A 65 7.38 -14.79 -5.06
N ILE A 66 8.56 -15.12 -4.49
CA ILE A 66 9.84 -14.99 -5.19
C ILE A 66 9.87 -15.89 -6.43
N ASN A 67 9.43 -17.15 -6.30
CA ASN A 67 9.34 -18.09 -7.40
C ASN A 67 8.43 -17.56 -8.52
N ARG A 68 7.37 -16.84 -8.17
CA ARG A 68 6.42 -16.18 -9.08
C ARG A 68 6.93 -14.85 -9.64
N ARG A 69 8.12 -14.41 -9.24
CA ARG A 69 8.77 -13.15 -9.63
C ARG A 69 8.02 -11.90 -9.14
N ASP A 70 7.31 -12.00 -8.02
CA ASP A 70 6.79 -10.81 -7.35
C ASP A 70 7.95 -9.91 -6.92
N GLN A 71 7.78 -8.61 -7.09
CA GLN A 71 8.84 -7.62 -6.89
C GLN A 71 8.92 -7.13 -5.44
N GLY A 72 7.92 -7.42 -4.64
CA GLY A 72 7.87 -7.06 -3.23
C GLY A 72 6.73 -7.72 -2.48
N VAL A 73 6.70 -7.46 -1.19
CA VAL A 73 5.69 -7.97 -0.25
C VAL A 73 4.90 -6.81 0.34
N THR A 74 3.61 -7.03 0.57
CA THR A 74 2.75 -6.12 1.33
C THR A 74 2.11 -6.87 2.48
N PHE A 75 2.28 -6.37 3.69
CA PHE A 75 1.57 -6.81 4.88
C PHE A 75 0.39 -5.87 5.17
N VAL A 76 -0.81 -6.45 5.24
CA VAL A 76 -2.08 -5.74 5.34
C VAL A 76 -3.11 -6.65 6.06
N GLY A 77 -4.39 -6.35 5.99
CA GLY A 77 -5.47 -7.22 6.43
C GLY A 77 -6.26 -6.67 7.58
N GLY A 78 -6.21 -7.31 8.77
CA GLY A 78 -6.63 -6.75 10.03
C GLY A 78 -5.67 -5.64 10.45
N GLU A 79 -4.99 -5.79 11.58
CA GLU A 79 -3.94 -4.86 12.01
C GLU A 79 -2.63 -5.64 12.23
N PRO A 80 -1.63 -5.52 11.33
CA PRO A 80 -0.38 -6.25 11.48
C PRO A 80 0.34 -5.97 12.81
N PHE A 81 0.29 -4.72 13.31
CA PHE A 81 0.92 -4.36 14.57
C PHE A 81 0.15 -4.79 15.83
N ASP A 82 -0.98 -5.48 15.69
CA ASP A 82 -1.60 -6.23 16.80
C ASP A 82 -0.89 -7.57 17.04
N GLN A 83 -0.02 -8.01 16.12
CA GLN A 83 0.85 -9.17 16.23
C GLN A 83 2.33 -8.77 16.05
N PRO A 84 2.88 -7.86 16.88
CA PRO A 84 4.13 -7.17 16.59
C PRO A 84 5.34 -8.09 16.47
N GLN A 85 5.41 -9.15 17.29
CA GLN A 85 6.51 -10.11 17.26
C GLN A 85 6.50 -10.92 15.96
N ALA A 86 5.37 -11.46 15.56
CA ALA A 86 5.24 -12.19 14.29
C ALA A 86 5.51 -11.27 13.08
N LEU A 87 5.00 -10.03 13.13
CA LEU A 87 5.25 -9.03 12.11
C LEU A 87 6.75 -8.74 11.96
N ALA A 88 7.47 -8.53 13.05
CA ALA A 88 8.91 -8.25 13.02
C ALA A 88 9.70 -9.40 12.39
N GLU A 89 9.42 -10.64 12.81
CA GLU A 89 10.05 -11.84 12.25
C GLU A 89 9.80 -11.97 10.74
N LEU A 90 8.57 -11.72 10.28
CA LEU A 90 8.23 -11.77 8.86
C LEU A 90 8.84 -10.61 8.07
N CYS A 91 8.94 -9.42 8.65
CA CYS A 91 9.66 -8.29 8.04
C CYS A 91 11.13 -8.64 7.79
N GLU A 92 11.81 -9.19 8.79
CA GLU A 92 13.20 -9.59 8.70
C GLU A 92 13.40 -10.74 7.70
N HIS A 93 12.45 -11.68 7.64
CA HIS A 93 12.46 -12.75 6.63
C HIS A 93 12.40 -12.16 5.21
N VAL A 94 11.49 -11.22 4.96
CA VAL A 94 11.41 -10.53 3.66
C VAL A 94 12.71 -9.78 3.37
N ALA A 95 13.27 -9.06 4.34
CA ALA A 95 14.51 -8.33 4.17
C ALA A 95 15.69 -9.24 3.81
N GLN A 96 15.70 -10.46 4.34
CA GLN A 96 16.76 -11.43 4.09
C GLN A 96 16.70 -12.07 2.70
N TYR A 97 15.49 -12.37 2.20
CA TYR A 97 15.34 -13.22 1.01
C TYR A 97 14.82 -12.48 -0.23
N TRP A 98 14.21 -11.31 -0.07
CA TRP A 98 13.66 -10.55 -1.20
C TRP A 98 14.69 -9.61 -1.81
N ALA A 99 14.90 -9.71 -3.13
CA ALA A 99 15.78 -8.79 -3.85
C ALA A 99 15.17 -7.39 -3.93
N SER A 100 16.03 -6.36 -3.92
CA SER A 100 15.61 -4.99 -4.17
C SER A 100 15.43 -4.75 -5.66
N TRP A 101 14.36 -4.07 -6.04
CA TRP A 101 14.07 -3.64 -7.40
C TRP A 101 14.12 -2.12 -7.49
N PRO A 102 14.65 -1.53 -8.56
CA PRO A 102 14.66 -0.07 -8.72
C PRO A 102 13.23 0.50 -8.64
N ASN A 103 13.05 1.51 -7.80
CA ASN A 103 11.77 2.22 -7.60
C ASN A 103 10.58 1.37 -7.11
N VAL A 104 10.84 0.15 -6.64
CA VAL A 104 9.80 -0.73 -6.05
C VAL A 104 10.21 -1.05 -4.61
N PRO A 105 9.43 -0.63 -3.60
CA PRO A 105 9.69 -1.00 -2.23
C PRO A 105 9.62 -2.52 -2.06
N ARG A 106 10.62 -3.09 -1.40
CA ARG A 106 10.66 -4.52 -1.10
C ARG A 106 9.55 -4.92 -0.15
N LEU A 107 9.35 -4.11 0.92
CA LEU A 107 8.36 -4.37 1.96
C LEU A 107 7.54 -3.14 2.28
N ILE A 108 6.21 -3.27 2.14
CA ILE A 108 5.21 -2.30 2.55
C ILE A 108 4.41 -2.88 3.70
N VAL A 109 4.19 -2.09 4.75
CA VAL A 109 3.30 -2.46 5.86
C VAL A 109 2.18 -1.43 5.96
N TYR A 110 0.95 -1.91 6.05
CA TYR A 110 -0.22 -1.07 6.35
C TYR A 110 -0.53 -1.14 7.83
N SER A 111 -0.95 -0.03 8.39
CA SER A 111 -1.44 0.06 9.76
C SER A 111 -2.54 1.11 9.88
N GLY A 112 -3.53 0.83 10.69
CA GLY A 112 -4.49 1.85 11.10
C GLY A 112 -3.99 2.72 12.24
N TYR A 113 -2.87 2.39 12.89
CA TYR A 113 -2.16 3.30 13.81
C TYR A 113 -1.32 4.29 13.02
N THR A 114 -1.12 5.49 13.57
CA THR A 114 -0.14 6.42 13.02
C THR A 114 1.29 6.03 13.42
N PHE A 115 2.28 6.49 12.66
CA PHE A 115 3.70 6.27 12.96
C PHE A 115 4.06 6.70 14.39
N GLU A 116 3.53 7.86 14.83
CA GLU A 116 3.76 8.39 16.17
C GLU A 116 3.15 7.49 17.25
N GLN A 117 1.95 6.95 17.01
CA GLN A 117 1.31 5.98 17.92
C GLN A 117 2.13 4.69 18.02
N LEU A 118 2.62 4.18 16.90
CA LEU A 118 3.49 3.00 16.89
C LEU A 118 4.79 3.24 17.66
N LYS A 119 5.46 4.36 17.40
CA LYS A 119 6.69 4.75 18.14
C LYS A 119 6.44 4.93 19.64
N SER A 120 5.28 5.44 20.03
CA SER A 120 4.94 5.66 21.44
C SER A 120 4.75 4.36 22.25
N ARG A 121 4.52 3.24 21.59
CA ARG A 121 4.35 1.93 22.25
C ARG A 121 5.63 1.43 22.95
N ARG A 122 6.80 1.93 22.57
CA ARG A 122 8.13 1.52 23.11
C ARG A 122 8.29 -0.01 23.12
N ASN A 123 7.78 -0.66 22.09
CA ASN A 123 7.85 -2.11 21.92
C ASN A 123 8.97 -2.44 20.93
N SER A 124 9.91 -3.29 21.32
CA SER A 124 11.08 -3.64 20.51
C SER A 124 10.71 -4.29 19.18
N ASP A 125 9.64 -5.09 19.15
CA ASP A 125 9.21 -5.76 17.92
C ASP A 125 8.53 -4.79 16.95
N VAL A 126 7.76 -3.81 17.47
CA VAL A 126 7.26 -2.69 16.66
C VAL A 126 8.43 -1.92 16.05
N GLU A 127 9.47 -1.64 16.83
CA GLU A 127 10.67 -0.95 16.32
C GLU A 127 11.42 -1.78 15.29
N ARG A 128 11.57 -3.09 15.50
CA ARG A 128 12.18 -4.02 14.52
C ARG A 128 11.43 -3.98 13.19
N ALA A 129 10.09 -4.09 13.23
CA ALA A 129 9.26 -4.03 12.04
C ALA A 129 9.40 -2.69 11.30
N LEU A 130 9.31 -1.55 12.02
CA LEU A 130 9.47 -0.22 11.45
C LEU A 130 10.89 0.03 10.91
N ASN A 131 11.91 -0.58 11.51
CA ASN A 131 13.30 -0.44 11.04
C ASN A 131 13.60 -1.31 9.81
N THR A 132 12.81 -2.34 9.58
CA THR A 132 13.02 -3.30 8.49
C THR A 132 12.18 -2.98 7.26
N ALA A 133 10.96 -2.50 7.44
CA ALA A 133 10.10 -2.12 6.34
C ALA A 133 10.64 -0.90 5.57
N ASP A 134 10.36 -0.87 4.26
CA ASP A 134 10.73 0.25 3.39
C ASP A 134 9.67 1.36 3.47
N VAL A 135 8.40 0.97 3.51
CA VAL A 135 7.27 1.92 3.51
C VAL A 135 6.22 1.52 4.54
N LEU A 136 5.68 2.51 5.22
CA LEU A 136 4.50 2.40 6.06
C LEU A 136 3.34 3.20 5.45
N VAL A 137 2.20 2.53 5.24
CA VAL A 137 0.93 3.22 4.98
C VAL A 137 0.18 3.29 6.31
N ASP A 138 0.09 4.47 6.89
CA ASP A 138 -0.37 4.67 8.27
C ASP A 138 -1.69 5.43 8.38
N GLY A 139 -2.36 5.25 9.51
CA GLY A 139 -3.58 5.92 9.88
C GLY A 139 -4.86 5.10 9.62
N PRO A 140 -5.90 5.29 10.45
CA PRO A 140 -7.13 4.53 10.32
C PRO A 140 -7.90 4.93 9.07
N PHE A 141 -8.65 3.99 8.48
CA PHE A 141 -9.59 4.33 7.43
C PHE A 141 -10.71 5.21 7.97
N VAL A 142 -10.98 6.32 7.30
CA VAL A 142 -12.04 7.27 7.65
C VAL A 142 -13.00 7.41 6.48
N GLN A 143 -14.17 6.80 6.58
CA GLN A 143 -15.14 6.70 5.50
C GLN A 143 -15.52 8.05 4.86
N LYS A 144 -15.68 9.11 5.65
CA LYS A 144 -16.00 10.45 5.12
C LYS A 144 -14.89 11.08 4.28
N TRP A 145 -13.68 10.54 4.36
CA TRP A 145 -12.49 10.94 3.60
C TRP A 145 -12.05 9.87 2.59
N ALA A 146 -12.92 8.86 2.39
CA ALA A 146 -12.67 7.85 1.37
C ALA A 146 -12.55 8.50 -0.01
N ASP A 147 -11.57 8.04 -0.78
CA ASP A 147 -11.30 8.57 -2.11
C ASP A 147 -10.64 7.48 -2.96
N GLU A 148 -11.30 7.10 -4.05
CA GLU A 148 -10.81 6.05 -4.95
C GLU A 148 -9.64 6.49 -5.83
N ASP A 149 -9.33 7.79 -5.85
CA ASP A 149 -8.24 8.37 -6.64
C ASP A 149 -6.90 8.33 -5.94
N LEU A 150 -6.90 7.99 -4.65
CA LEU A 150 -5.68 7.89 -3.86
C LEU A 150 -4.84 6.67 -4.29
N GLY A 151 -3.54 6.86 -4.38
CA GLY A 151 -2.61 5.77 -4.64
C GLY A 151 -2.43 4.89 -3.41
N TYR A 152 -2.91 3.63 -3.49
CA TYR A 152 -2.68 2.58 -2.49
C TYR A 152 -3.14 2.89 -1.06
N ARG A 153 -4.11 3.78 -0.86
CA ARG A 153 -4.73 4.12 0.42
C ARG A 153 -6.22 4.36 0.23
N GLY A 154 -7.00 4.11 1.28
CA GLY A 154 -8.47 4.15 1.20
C GLY A 154 -9.07 5.51 1.57
N SER A 155 -8.34 6.36 2.30
CA SER A 155 -8.85 7.66 2.76
C SER A 155 -7.74 8.71 2.87
N ARG A 156 -8.10 9.98 2.70
CA ARG A 156 -7.14 11.11 2.57
C ARG A 156 -6.29 11.38 3.81
N ASN A 157 -6.71 10.92 4.97
CA ASN A 157 -5.94 11.04 6.21
C ASN A 157 -4.79 10.04 6.31
N GLN A 158 -4.83 8.96 5.52
CA GLN A 158 -3.75 7.98 5.52
C GLN A 158 -2.52 8.56 4.83
N ARG A 159 -1.35 8.23 5.37
CA ARG A 159 -0.05 8.71 4.87
C ARG A 159 0.73 7.56 4.28
N VAL A 160 1.56 7.86 3.30
CA VAL A 160 2.56 6.93 2.75
C VAL A 160 3.92 7.44 3.19
N ILE A 161 4.57 6.74 4.08
CA ILE A 161 5.80 7.16 4.75
C ILE A 161 6.98 6.36 4.22
N ASP A 162 8.01 7.05 3.73
CA ASP A 162 9.32 6.46 3.46
C ASP A 162 10.05 6.24 4.79
N LEU A 163 10.13 4.99 5.22
CA LEU A 163 10.76 4.66 6.49
C LEU A 163 12.28 4.77 6.44
N ALA A 164 12.91 4.58 5.27
CA ALA A 164 14.35 4.72 5.14
C ALA A 164 14.77 6.19 5.27
N GLU A 165 14.09 7.09 4.58
CA GLU A 165 14.34 8.52 4.67
C GLU A 165 13.96 9.07 6.05
N THR A 166 12.83 8.63 6.62
CA THR A 166 12.42 8.98 7.99
C THR A 166 13.48 8.61 9.03
N ARG A 167 14.09 7.42 8.90
CA ARG A 167 15.20 7.02 9.80
C ARG A 167 16.43 7.87 9.63
N SER A 168 16.77 8.26 8.41
CA SER A 168 18.00 9.03 8.11
C SER A 168 17.90 10.47 8.54
N THR A 169 16.72 11.07 8.44
CA THR A 169 16.48 12.50 8.75
C THR A 169 15.99 12.74 10.17
N GLY A 170 15.35 11.73 10.79
CA GLY A 170 14.62 11.85 12.04
C GLY A 170 13.26 12.54 11.91
N GLU A 171 12.87 12.95 10.71
CA GLU A 171 11.58 13.56 10.40
C GLU A 171 10.74 12.64 9.52
N VAL A 172 9.41 12.68 9.65
CA VAL A 172 8.52 11.85 8.84
C VAL A 172 8.58 12.26 7.37
N ALA A 173 9.19 11.42 6.54
CA ALA A 173 9.29 11.62 5.10
C ALA A 173 8.10 11.02 4.38
N MET A 174 7.43 11.79 3.53
CA MET A 174 6.20 11.39 2.84
C MET A 174 6.49 11.03 1.37
N LEU A 175 5.90 9.92 0.91
CA LEU A 175 5.88 9.56 -0.50
C LEU A 175 4.57 9.99 -1.15
N ASP A 176 4.67 10.57 -2.35
CA ASP A 176 3.51 10.87 -3.19
C ASP A 176 3.26 9.69 -4.16
N TRP A 177 2.32 8.83 -3.77
CA TRP A 177 1.88 7.69 -4.58
C TRP A 177 0.52 7.92 -5.25
N ASP A 178 0.02 9.13 -5.25
CA ASP A 178 -1.25 9.43 -5.91
C ASP A 178 -1.15 9.06 -7.39
N ARG A 179 -2.09 8.20 -7.81
CA ARG A 179 -2.10 7.70 -9.18
C ARG A 179 -2.39 8.85 -10.13
N PRO A 180 -1.53 9.09 -11.12
CA PRO A 180 -1.88 10.01 -12.17
C PRO A 180 -3.10 9.43 -12.93
N ARG A 181 -4.27 10.01 -12.77
CA ARG A 181 -5.43 9.68 -13.60
C ARG A 181 -5.38 10.44 -14.92
N ILE A 182 -5.33 9.68 -16.00
CA ILE A 182 -5.69 10.22 -17.33
C ILE A 182 -7.19 9.97 -17.48
N VAL A 183 -7.99 11.00 -17.31
CA VAL A 183 -9.42 10.93 -17.56
C VAL A 183 -9.68 11.51 -18.95
N ILE A 184 -10.25 10.72 -19.85
CA ILE A 184 -10.69 11.18 -21.17
C ILE A 184 -12.19 11.46 -21.05
N ARG A 185 -12.59 12.72 -21.04
CA ARG A 185 -14.00 13.14 -21.15
C ARG A 185 -14.20 13.87 -22.47
N ARG A 186 -15.14 13.40 -23.30
CA ARG A 186 -15.49 14.02 -24.60
C ARG A 186 -14.26 14.31 -25.48
N GLY A 187 -13.30 13.37 -25.55
CA GLY A 187 -12.08 13.53 -26.33
C GLY A 187 -11.01 14.46 -25.73
N GLN A 188 -11.23 15.02 -24.54
CA GLN A 188 -10.24 15.83 -23.84
C GLN A 188 -9.52 15.02 -22.77
N ILE A 189 -8.19 15.11 -22.74
CA ILE A 189 -7.37 14.52 -21.68
C ILE A 189 -7.37 15.48 -20.50
N ILE A 190 -7.96 15.03 -19.38
CA ILE A 190 -7.92 15.73 -18.10
C ILE A 190 -6.87 15.01 -17.25
N SER A 191 -5.71 15.63 -17.06
CA SER A 191 -4.67 15.07 -16.19
C SER A 191 -4.87 15.55 -14.74
N SER A 192 -4.54 14.67 -13.77
CA SER A 192 -4.47 15.10 -12.38
C SER A 192 -3.29 16.06 -12.16
N PRO A 193 -3.32 16.92 -11.12
CA PRO A 193 -2.23 17.85 -10.80
C PRO A 193 -0.86 17.19 -10.62
N SER A 194 -0.84 15.90 -10.23
CA SER A 194 0.39 15.12 -10.08
C SER A 194 1.08 14.80 -11.41
N ILE A 195 0.34 14.58 -12.50
CA ILE A 195 0.94 14.42 -13.85
C ILE A 195 1.57 15.70 -14.30
N SER A 196 0.86 16.83 -14.14
CA SER A 196 1.36 18.14 -14.59
C SER A 196 2.68 18.49 -13.91
N ARG A 197 2.84 18.17 -12.62
CA ARG A 197 4.11 18.39 -11.89
C ARG A 197 5.23 17.47 -12.37
N ARG A 198 4.97 16.15 -12.56
CA ARG A 198 6.01 15.19 -13.01
C ARG A 198 6.49 15.45 -14.44
N LEU A 199 5.62 15.96 -15.29
CA LEU A 199 5.96 16.27 -16.69
C LEU A 199 6.46 17.71 -16.87
N GLY A 200 6.61 18.51 -15.80
CA GLY A 200 7.00 19.92 -15.90
C GLY A 200 6.01 20.78 -16.68
N LEU A 201 4.77 20.30 -16.85
CA LEU A 201 3.72 21.03 -17.54
C LEU A 201 3.14 22.08 -16.58
N ALA A 202 3.20 23.35 -16.96
CA ALA A 202 2.49 24.40 -16.25
C ALA A 202 1.00 24.02 -16.17
N ALA A 203 0.37 24.27 -15.01
CA ALA A 203 -1.07 24.06 -14.86
C ALA A 203 -1.80 24.82 -15.96
N THR A 204 -2.17 24.14 -17.03
CA THR A 204 -2.91 24.76 -18.13
C THR A 204 -4.32 25.02 -17.65
N SER A 205 -4.60 26.29 -17.38
CA SER A 205 -5.95 26.84 -17.42
C SER A 205 -6.63 26.33 -18.69
N THR A 206 -7.82 25.80 -18.54
CA THR A 206 -8.71 25.34 -19.61
C THR A 206 -8.79 26.34 -20.74
N ARG A 207 -7.97 26.18 -21.79
CA ARG A 207 -8.27 26.80 -23.07
C ARG A 207 -9.18 25.84 -23.84
N HIS A 208 -10.36 26.30 -24.15
CA HIS A 208 -11.26 25.68 -25.10
C HIS A 208 -10.51 25.42 -26.41
N CYS A 209 -10.30 24.17 -26.75
CA CYS A 209 -10.02 23.80 -28.14
C CYS A 209 -11.36 23.82 -28.87
N GLY A 210 -11.42 24.65 -29.95
CA GLY A 210 -12.61 24.90 -30.71
C GLY A 210 -13.29 23.66 -31.22
N GLU A 211 -14.61 23.70 -31.26
CA GLU A 211 -15.46 22.71 -31.90
C GLU A 211 -15.02 22.51 -33.36
N LEU A 212 -14.53 21.32 -33.65
CA LEU A 212 -14.48 20.82 -35.02
C LEU A 212 -15.92 20.39 -35.38
N THR A 213 -16.61 21.30 -36.08
CA THR A 213 -17.88 20.93 -36.73
C THR A 213 -17.57 19.98 -37.89
N PRO A 214 -18.26 18.83 -38.02
CA PRO A 214 -18.10 18.00 -39.20
C PRO A 214 -18.72 18.73 -40.41
N GLU A 215 -17.93 18.90 -41.47
CA GLU A 215 -18.47 19.32 -42.78
C GLU A 215 -19.50 18.29 -43.28
N PRO A 216 -20.63 18.76 -43.85
CA PRO A 216 -21.60 17.85 -44.46
C PRO A 216 -21.02 17.25 -45.74
N ALA A 217 -21.03 15.94 -45.85
CA ALA A 217 -20.68 15.24 -47.08
C ALA A 217 -21.58 15.66 -48.24
N ALA A 218 -20.96 16.18 -49.31
CA ALA A 218 -21.63 16.50 -50.55
C ALA A 218 -22.14 15.21 -51.20
N VAL A 219 -23.45 15.09 -51.32
CA VAL A 219 -24.12 14.10 -52.17
C VAL A 219 -24.09 14.64 -53.58
N SER A 220 -23.28 14.06 -54.45
CA SER A 220 -23.38 14.29 -55.91
C SER A 220 -24.43 13.37 -56.53
N ALA A 221 -25.30 14.00 -57.27
CA ALA A 221 -26.34 13.37 -58.09
C ALA A 221 -25.76 12.58 -59.27
#